data_bea7ae5e89b39df5ce6c5bdff1d1e1e7
#
_entry.id   bea7ae5e89b39df5ce6c5bdff1d1e1e7
#
_cell.length_a   1.000
_cell.length_b   1.000
_cell.length_c   1.000
_cell.angle_alpha   90.00
_cell.angle_beta   90.00
_cell.angle_gamma   90.00
#
_symmetry.space_group_name_H-M   'P 1'
#
loop_
_entity.id
_entity.type
_entity.pdbx_description
1 polymer ?
#
loop_
_entity_poly.entity_id
_entity_poly.type
_entity_poly.pdbx_seq_one_letter_code
_entity_poly.pdbx_strand_id
1 'polypeptide(L)'
;NEKVAAEYKRRYPNDTVIVSDAHEYLLHNFKRFDFIWGSPPCPTHSRTNYFTQAIKKVPTYPDMKLWQEIIYLNQFCKGLWAIENVIPYYEPFLPQYTKIGRHFIWSNFKIPVIEMPKNEIGTMMKQYVGTGKHAHDKTLEDRNAVNSELGLHILNCAVGKILIKKDYEQESLFGAGM
;
A
#
# COMPACT_ATOMS: atom_id res chain seq x y z
N ASN A 1 15.05 -1.28 -5.28
CA ASN A 1 15.62 -2.39 -6.05
C ASN A 1 15.68 -2.01 -7.53
N GLU A 2 16.90 -1.92 -8.09
CA GLU A 2 17.16 -1.44 -9.46
C GLU A 2 16.49 -2.31 -10.53
N LYS A 3 16.44 -3.64 -10.35
CA LYS A 3 15.79 -4.55 -11.31
C LYS A 3 14.29 -4.27 -11.41
N VAL A 4 13.61 -4.09 -10.29
CA VAL A 4 12.18 -3.77 -10.26
C VAL A 4 11.93 -2.39 -10.89
N ALA A 5 12.77 -1.41 -10.58
CA ALA A 5 12.68 -0.07 -11.15
C ALA A 5 12.88 -0.07 -12.67
N ALA A 6 13.85 -0.84 -13.17
CA ALA A 6 14.09 -0.99 -14.61
C ALA A 6 12.90 -1.63 -15.33
N GLU A 7 12.31 -2.70 -14.75
CA GLU A 7 11.13 -3.35 -15.32
C GLU A 7 9.91 -2.43 -15.31
N TYR A 8 9.69 -1.68 -14.22
CA TYR A 8 8.63 -0.67 -14.16
C TYR A 8 8.81 0.39 -15.25
N LYS A 9 10.02 0.95 -15.38
CA LYS A 9 10.33 1.97 -16.39
C LYS A 9 10.14 1.47 -17.82
N ARG A 10 10.42 0.19 -18.06
CA ARG A 10 10.18 -0.46 -19.35
C ARG A 10 8.68 -0.50 -19.69
N ARG A 11 7.81 -0.78 -18.71
CA ARG A 11 6.34 -0.81 -18.88
C ARG A 11 5.72 0.57 -18.98
N TYR A 12 6.24 1.51 -18.20
CA TYR A 12 5.72 2.87 -18.06
C TYR A 12 6.82 3.91 -18.33
N PRO A 13 7.20 4.09 -19.60
CA PRO A 13 8.37 4.93 -19.96
C PRO A 13 8.21 6.42 -19.63
N ASN A 14 6.97 6.90 -19.50
CA ASN A 14 6.69 8.30 -19.18
C ASN A 14 6.71 8.60 -17.67
N ASP A 15 6.69 7.58 -16.81
CA ASP A 15 6.70 7.77 -15.38
C ASP A 15 8.11 8.09 -14.87
N THR A 16 8.19 8.91 -13.82
CA THR A 16 9.43 9.17 -13.11
C THR A 16 9.71 8.03 -12.13
N VAL A 17 10.83 7.35 -12.30
CA VAL A 17 11.25 6.26 -11.41
C VAL A 17 12.50 6.68 -10.66
N ILE A 18 12.44 6.64 -9.33
CA ILE A 18 13.54 7.00 -8.43
C ILE A 18 13.92 5.78 -7.60
N VAL A 19 15.20 5.40 -7.64
CA VAL A 19 15.72 4.31 -6.82
C VAL A 19 16.43 4.91 -5.61
N SER A 20 15.75 4.87 -4.47
CA SER A 20 16.26 5.40 -3.19
C SER A 20 15.64 4.63 -2.02
N ASP A 21 16.00 4.96 -0.79
CA ASP A 21 15.21 4.59 0.39
C ASP A 21 13.89 5.37 0.33
N ALA A 22 12.78 4.65 0.23
CA ALA A 22 11.46 5.27 0.07
C ALA A 22 11.03 6.03 1.33
N HIS A 23 11.44 5.57 2.51
CA HIS A 23 11.15 6.21 3.78
C HIS A 23 11.82 7.59 3.88
N GLU A 24 13.12 7.65 3.55
CA GLU A 24 13.88 8.90 3.50
C GLU A 24 13.34 9.85 2.40
N TYR A 25 13.01 9.28 1.23
CA TYR A 25 12.43 10.07 0.15
C TYR A 25 11.10 10.69 0.55
N LEU A 26 10.22 9.94 1.20
CA LEU A 26 8.94 10.41 1.71
C LEU A 26 9.13 11.58 2.69
N LEU A 27 10.04 11.43 3.65
CA LEU A 27 10.32 12.43 4.68
C LEU A 27 10.62 13.82 4.08
N HIS A 28 11.37 13.85 2.98
CA HIS A 28 11.81 15.10 2.35
C HIS A 28 10.89 15.61 1.24
N ASN A 29 9.99 14.77 0.69
CA ASN A 29 9.25 15.10 -0.53
C ASN A 29 7.72 15.04 -0.41
N PHE A 30 7.15 14.61 0.71
CA PHE A 30 5.70 14.37 0.85
C PHE A 30 4.82 15.59 0.47
N LYS A 31 5.31 16.81 0.65
CA LYS A 31 4.58 18.06 0.31
C LYS A 31 4.42 18.31 -1.20
N ARG A 32 5.12 17.56 -2.03
CA ARG A 32 5.13 17.73 -3.50
C ARG A 32 4.00 16.98 -4.20
N PHE A 33 3.24 16.16 -3.46
CA PHE A 33 2.27 15.24 -4.03
C PHE A 33 0.86 15.54 -3.52
N ASP A 34 -0.11 15.53 -4.42
CA ASP A 34 -1.54 15.63 -4.08
C ASP A 34 -2.05 14.33 -3.47
N PHE A 35 -1.48 13.19 -3.89
CA PHE A 35 -1.77 11.87 -3.38
C PHE A 35 -0.49 11.05 -3.21
N ILE A 36 -0.38 10.35 -2.08
CA ILE A 36 0.72 9.45 -1.76
C ILE A 36 0.16 8.05 -1.53
N TRP A 37 0.68 7.08 -2.25
CA TRP A 37 0.48 5.67 -1.98
C TRP A 37 1.78 5.05 -1.50
N GLY A 38 1.74 4.36 -0.36
CA GLY A 38 2.86 3.58 0.16
C GLY A 38 2.47 2.12 0.39
N SER A 39 3.36 1.21 0.01
CA SER A 39 3.31 -0.21 0.33
C SER A 39 4.66 -0.64 0.94
N PRO A 40 4.93 -0.32 2.21
CA PRO A 40 6.17 -0.70 2.87
C PRO A 40 6.37 -2.22 2.90
N PRO A 41 7.61 -2.71 3.00
CA PRO A 41 7.91 -4.14 3.01
C PRO A 41 7.12 -4.90 4.07
N CYS A 42 6.38 -5.93 3.66
CA CYS A 42 5.49 -6.71 4.53
C CYS A 42 6.12 -7.95 5.23
N PRO A 43 7.33 -8.45 4.91
CA PRO A 43 7.80 -9.73 5.43
C PRO A 43 7.83 -9.81 6.95
N THR A 44 8.16 -8.71 7.64
CA THR A 44 8.26 -8.67 9.11
C THR A 44 6.89 -8.53 9.79
N HIS A 45 5.85 -8.19 9.06
CA HIS A 45 4.47 -8.02 9.56
C HIS A 45 3.59 -9.23 9.30
N SER A 46 3.89 -9.97 8.23
CA SER A 46 3.03 -11.03 7.71
C SER A 46 2.76 -12.15 8.72
N ARG A 47 1.53 -12.67 8.73
CA ARG A 47 1.13 -13.89 9.47
C ARG A 47 1.97 -15.11 9.12
N THR A 48 2.63 -15.12 7.97
CA THR A 48 3.59 -16.18 7.61
C THR A 48 4.76 -16.26 8.59
N ASN A 49 5.04 -15.20 9.36
CA ASN A 49 6.05 -15.22 10.41
C ASN A 49 5.78 -16.28 11.49
N TYR A 50 4.53 -16.62 11.79
CA TYR A 50 4.24 -17.72 12.71
C TYR A 50 4.87 -19.03 12.24
N PHE A 51 4.75 -19.35 10.95
CA PHE A 51 5.30 -20.56 10.39
C PHE A 51 6.82 -20.51 10.26
N THR A 52 7.36 -19.38 9.84
CA THR A 52 8.82 -19.22 9.69
C THR A 52 9.53 -19.18 11.03
N GLN A 53 8.91 -18.62 12.06
CA GLN A 53 9.42 -18.64 13.43
C GLN A 53 9.46 -20.06 14.02
N ALA A 54 8.43 -20.87 13.75
CA ALA A 54 8.42 -22.27 14.17
C ALA A 54 9.59 -23.07 13.55
N ILE A 55 9.98 -22.74 12.32
CA ILE A 55 11.09 -23.39 11.62
C ILE A 55 12.44 -22.78 12.03
N LYS A 56 12.55 -21.45 12.05
CA LYS A 56 13.82 -20.74 12.30
C LYS A 56 14.18 -20.60 13.78
N LYS A 57 13.24 -20.87 14.69
CA LYS A 57 13.38 -20.76 16.16
C LYS A 57 13.76 -19.34 16.67
N VAL A 58 13.85 -18.33 15.80
CA VAL A 58 14.19 -16.96 16.18
C VAL A 58 13.12 -16.01 15.64
N PRO A 59 12.39 -15.32 16.52
CA PRO A 59 11.43 -14.28 16.10
C PRO A 59 12.13 -13.09 15.44
N THR A 60 11.42 -12.42 14.54
CA THR A 60 11.89 -11.20 13.89
C THR A 60 11.06 -10.02 14.38
N TYR A 61 11.72 -8.92 14.74
CA TYR A 61 11.02 -7.68 15.09
C TYR A 61 10.25 -7.15 13.88
N PRO A 62 9.02 -6.62 14.10
CA PRO A 62 8.31 -5.87 13.07
C PRO A 62 9.12 -4.64 12.65
N ASP A 63 9.15 -4.34 11.36
CA ASP A 63 9.75 -3.11 10.86
C ASP A 63 8.88 -1.91 11.25
N MET A 64 9.36 -1.09 12.18
CA MET A 64 8.62 0.05 12.69
C MET A 64 8.45 1.20 11.68
N LYS A 65 9.15 1.19 10.54
CA LYS A 65 9.01 2.20 9.49
C LYS A 65 7.57 2.31 8.98
N LEU A 66 6.82 1.20 8.91
CA LEU A 66 5.39 1.21 8.58
C LEU A 66 4.60 2.20 9.47
N TRP A 67 4.78 2.08 10.78
CA TRP A 67 4.06 2.91 11.76
C TRP A 67 4.55 4.35 11.77
N GLN A 68 5.85 4.54 11.59
CA GLN A 68 6.45 5.88 11.48
C GLN A 68 5.88 6.64 10.29
N GLU A 69 5.74 6.01 9.12
CA GLU A 69 5.16 6.61 7.92
C GLU A 69 3.69 7.01 8.13
N ILE A 70 2.88 6.11 8.71
CA ILE A 70 1.46 6.40 8.97
C ILE A 70 1.31 7.56 9.94
N ILE A 71 2.03 7.55 11.05
CA ILE A 71 2.00 8.62 12.06
C ILE A 71 2.44 9.94 11.44
N TYR A 72 3.54 9.92 10.69
CA TYR A 72 4.10 11.10 10.06
C TYR A 72 3.14 11.72 9.03
N LEU A 73 2.59 10.90 8.13
CA LEU A 73 1.64 11.38 7.13
C LEU A 73 0.36 11.89 7.78
N ASN A 74 -0.15 11.21 8.79
CA ASN A 74 -1.34 11.65 9.50
C ASN A 74 -1.15 13.02 10.18
N GLN A 75 0.04 13.30 10.67
CA GLN A 75 0.32 14.55 11.39
C GLN A 75 0.67 15.71 10.43
N PHE A 76 1.42 15.45 9.38
CA PHE A 76 2.06 16.52 8.62
C PHE A 76 1.60 16.63 7.16
N CYS A 77 1.03 15.57 6.58
CA CYS A 77 0.60 15.57 5.19
C CYS A 77 -0.77 16.22 5.04
N LYS A 78 -0.84 17.33 4.29
CA LYS A 78 -2.10 17.99 3.94
C LYS A 78 -2.75 17.40 2.70
N GLY A 79 -1.98 16.70 1.86
CA GLY A 79 -2.45 15.94 0.72
C GLY A 79 -3.17 14.66 1.14
N LEU A 80 -3.71 13.95 0.16
CA LEU A 80 -4.31 12.63 0.41
C LEU A 80 -3.21 11.57 0.49
N TRP A 81 -3.40 10.59 1.37
CA TRP A 81 -2.46 9.49 1.48
C TRP A 81 -3.16 8.18 1.84
N ALA A 82 -2.58 7.07 1.37
CA ALA A 82 -2.96 5.72 1.74
C ALA A 82 -1.71 4.86 1.89
N ILE A 83 -1.58 4.17 3.03
CA ILE A 83 -0.53 3.18 3.29
C ILE A 83 -1.17 1.81 3.37
N GLU A 84 -0.69 0.90 2.54
CA GLU A 84 -1.16 -0.48 2.48
C GLU A 84 -0.14 -1.43 3.12
N ASN A 85 -0.62 -2.44 3.82
CA ASN A 85 0.19 -3.57 4.23
C ASN A 85 -0.68 -4.83 4.41
N VAL A 86 -0.03 -5.98 4.56
CA VAL A 86 -0.72 -7.24 4.85
C VAL A 86 -1.36 -7.20 6.24
N ILE A 87 -2.36 -8.06 6.46
CA ILE A 87 -2.89 -8.29 7.82
C ILE A 87 -1.76 -8.81 8.71
N PRO A 88 -1.35 -8.06 9.75
CA PRO A 88 -0.22 -8.44 10.57
C PRO A 88 -0.52 -9.63 11.49
N TYR A 89 0.52 -10.24 12.03
CA TYR A 89 0.41 -11.33 13.03
C TYR A 89 0.15 -10.81 14.45
N TYR A 90 0.17 -9.51 14.64
CA TYR A 90 -0.09 -8.81 15.90
C TYR A 90 -1.23 -7.83 15.73
N GLU A 91 -1.76 -7.28 16.83
CA GLU A 91 -2.78 -6.24 16.78
C GLU A 91 -2.15 -4.92 16.26
N PRO A 92 -2.73 -4.29 15.21
CA PRO A 92 -2.22 -3.03 14.70
C PRO A 92 -2.19 -1.92 15.76
N PHE A 93 -1.09 -1.17 15.83
CA PHE A 93 -0.97 -0.04 16.77
C PHE A 93 -1.95 1.09 16.46
N LEU A 94 -2.36 1.22 15.21
CA LEU A 94 -3.33 2.21 14.75
C LEU A 94 -4.55 1.47 14.19
N PRO A 95 -5.67 1.45 14.95
CA PRO A 95 -6.84 0.65 14.59
C PRO A 95 -7.71 1.26 13.49
N GLN A 96 -7.44 2.50 13.06
CA GLN A 96 -8.20 3.19 12.02
C GLN A 96 -7.73 2.74 10.63
N TYR A 97 -8.11 1.54 10.22
CA TYR A 97 -7.80 0.99 8.91
C TYR A 97 -9.05 0.47 8.20
N THR A 98 -9.01 0.43 6.87
CA THR A 98 -9.97 -0.30 6.04
C THR A 98 -9.38 -1.66 5.69
N LYS A 99 -10.14 -2.73 5.94
CA LYS A 99 -9.74 -4.08 5.54
C LYS A 99 -10.39 -4.44 4.22
N ILE A 100 -9.56 -4.71 3.20
CA ILE A 100 -10.01 -5.19 1.89
C ILE A 100 -9.21 -6.45 1.54
N GLY A 101 -9.91 -7.58 1.40
CA GLY A 101 -9.29 -8.86 1.16
C GLY A 101 -8.28 -9.22 2.27
N ARG A 102 -7.02 -9.35 1.91
CA ARG A 102 -5.90 -9.68 2.82
C ARG A 102 -5.04 -8.47 3.20
N HIS A 103 -5.50 -7.25 2.88
CA HIS A 103 -4.77 -6.02 3.13
C HIS A 103 -5.47 -5.16 4.17
N PHE A 104 -4.67 -4.46 4.97
CA PHE A 104 -5.07 -3.32 5.77
C PHE A 104 -4.59 -2.05 5.08
N ILE A 105 -5.46 -1.04 5.06
CA ILE A 105 -5.20 0.24 4.39
C ILE A 105 -5.49 1.35 5.39
N TRP A 106 -4.48 2.09 5.75
CA TRP A 106 -4.59 3.33 6.53
C TRP A 106 -4.63 4.51 5.58
N SER A 107 -5.54 5.45 5.80
CA SER A 107 -5.70 6.61 4.91
C SER A 107 -6.37 7.77 5.65
N ASN A 108 -6.15 9.00 5.16
CA ASN A 108 -6.84 10.18 5.64
C ASN A 108 -8.15 10.49 4.88
N PHE A 109 -8.62 9.59 4.06
CA PHE A 109 -9.90 9.65 3.37
C PHE A 109 -10.64 8.31 3.44
N LYS A 110 -11.95 8.33 3.21
CA LYS A 110 -12.78 7.13 3.26
C LYS A 110 -12.56 6.26 2.02
N ILE A 111 -12.23 5.01 2.24
CA ILE A 111 -12.13 3.96 1.21
C ILE A 111 -13.23 2.94 1.49
N PRO A 112 -14.29 2.87 0.67
CA PRO A 112 -15.32 1.84 0.81
C PRO A 112 -14.73 0.44 0.62
N VAL A 113 -15.23 -0.52 1.40
CA VAL A 113 -14.85 -1.92 1.24
C VAL A 113 -15.45 -2.46 -0.06
N ILE A 114 -14.63 -3.12 -0.86
CA ILE A 114 -15.05 -3.86 -2.06
C ILE A 114 -14.76 -5.34 -1.89
N GLU A 115 -15.55 -6.16 -2.57
CA GLU A 115 -15.25 -7.59 -2.66
C GLU A 115 -14.12 -7.80 -3.65
N MET A 116 -13.08 -8.50 -3.20
CA MET A 116 -11.95 -8.85 -4.05
C MET A 116 -12.19 -10.22 -4.70
N PRO A 117 -11.76 -10.41 -5.94
CA PRO A 117 -11.87 -11.70 -6.61
C PRO A 117 -11.22 -12.81 -5.80
N LYS A 118 -11.91 -13.95 -5.63
CA LYS A 118 -11.42 -15.10 -4.84
C LYS A 118 -10.10 -15.72 -5.38
N ASN A 119 -9.71 -15.35 -6.59
CA ASN A 119 -8.51 -15.85 -7.27
C ASN A 119 -7.25 -15.02 -6.99
N GLU A 120 -7.32 -14.07 -6.07
CA GLU A 120 -6.11 -13.39 -5.64
C GLU A 120 -5.14 -14.38 -5.02
N ILE A 121 -4.11 -14.64 -5.80
CA ILE A 121 -2.83 -15.24 -5.43
C ILE A 121 -2.99 -16.34 -4.38
N GLY A 122 -2.80 -17.56 -4.82
CA GLY A 122 -2.94 -18.74 -4.00
C GLY A 122 -2.40 -18.52 -2.59
N THR A 123 -3.25 -18.72 -1.60
CA THR A 123 -2.82 -18.82 -0.22
C THR A 123 -1.69 -19.84 -0.15
N MET A 124 -0.68 -19.63 0.68
CA MET A 124 0.41 -20.59 0.91
C MET A 124 -0.10 -22.02 1.14
N MET A 125 -1.29 -22.17 1.72
CA MET A 125 -1.93 -23.48 1.91
C MET A 125 -2.28 -24.21 0.59
N LYS A 126 -2.65 -23.51 -0.48
CA LYS A 126 -2.85 -24.17 -1.79
C LYS A 126 -1.53 -24.61 -2.44
N GLN A 127 -0.40 -24.04 -2.05
CA GLN A 127 0.91 -24.52 -2.47
C GLN A 127 1.31 -25.83 -1.80
N TYR A 128 0.79 -26.10 -0.58
CA TYR A 128 1.11 -27.34 0.16
C TYR A 128 0.19 -28.51 -0.15
N VAL A 129 -1.04 -28.29 -0.59
CA VAL A 129 -2.09 -29.33 -0.70
C VAL A 129 -2.38 -29.77 -2.14
N GLY A 130 -1.83 -29.17 -3.16
CA GLY A 130 -2.24 -29.55 -4.50
C GLY A 130 -1.26 -29.27 -5.61
N THR A 131 -0.73 -30.33 -6.13
CA THR A 131 -0.14 -30.45 -7.49
C THR A 131 0.83 -29.34 -7.92
N GLY A 132 2.07 -29.54 -7.60
CA GLY A 132 3.26 -28.73 -7.76
C GLY A 132 3.64 -28.19 -9.13
N LYS A 133 2.73 -27.78 -9.98
CA LYS A 133 3.09 -27.20 -11.29
C LYS A 133 2.79 -25.70 -11.46
N HIS A 134 1.99 -25.07 -10.59
CA HIS A 134 1.60 -23.66 -10.78
C HIS A 134 2.23 -22.67 -9.79
N ALA A 135 2.98 -23.14 -8.80
CA ALA A 135 3.63 -22.27 -7.82
C ALA A 135 5.02 -21.76 -8.28
N HIS A 136 5.63 -22.43 -9.24
CA HIS A 136 6.98 -22.12 -9.74
C HIS A 136 7.04 -20.95 -10.74
N ASP A 137 5.92 -20.56 -11.35
CA ASP A 137 5.92 -19.59 -12.44
C ASP A 137 5.73 -18.12 -11.99
N LYS A 138 5.47 -17.88 -10.70
CA LYS A 138 5.32 -16.51 -10.19
C LYS A 138 6.63 -15.99 -9.63
N THR A 139 7.08 -14.87 -10.18
CA THR A 139 8.26 -14.15 -9.68
C THR A 139 8.02 -13.62 -8.26
N LEU A 140 9.08 -13.19 -7.59
CA LEU A 140 8.97 -12.53 -6.28
C LEU A 140 8.14 -11.23 -6.41
N GLU A 141 8.30 -10.53 -7.50
CA GLU A 141 7.58 -9.32 -7.87
C GLU A 141 6.07 -9.58 -7.98
N ASP A 142 5.66 -10.64 -8.67
CA ASP A 142 4.24 -11.02 -8.81
C ASP A 142 3.60 -11.36 -7.46
N ARG A 143 4.39 -11.90 -6.53
CA ARG A 143 3.91 -12.23 -5.18
C ARG A 143 3.76 -11.02 -4.28
N ASN A 144 4.55 -9.99 -4.52
CA ASN A 144 4.56 -8.76 -3.73
C ASN A 144 3.69 -7.66 -4.35
N ALA A 145 3.23 -7.84 -5.58
CA ALA A 145 2.36 -6.87 -6.24
C ALA A 145 1.01 -6.77 -5.52
N VAL A 146 0.58 -5.54 -5.26
CA VAL A 146 -0.80 -5.26 -4.87
C VAL A 146 -1.69 -5.46 -6.10
N ASN A 147 -2.88 -6.04 -5.90
CA ASN A 147 -3.84 -6.22 -6.99
C ASN A 147 -4.15 -4.87 -7.65
N SER A 148 -4.09 -4.83 -8.99
CA SER A 148 -4.33 -3.61 -9.76
C SER A 148 -5.74 -3.05 -9.59
N GLU A 149 -6.77 -3.90 -9.39
CA GLU A 149 -8.14 -3.46 -9.13
C GLU A 149 -8.25 -2.75 -7.77
N LEU A 150 -7.57 -3.27 -6.75
CA LEU A 150 -7.49 -2.61 -5.44
C LEU A 150 -6.77 -1.26 -5.57
N GLY A 151 -5.64 -1.22 -6.28
CA GLY A 151 -4.91 0.02 -6.54
C GLY A 151 -5.77 1.07 -7.24
N LEU A 152 -6.49 0.66 -8.29
CA LEU A 152 -7.40 1.54 -9.04
C LEU A 152 -8.56 2.02 -8.16
N HIS A 153 -9.15 1.14 -7.35
CA HIS A 153 -10.23 1.52 -6.42
C HIS A 153 -9.77 2.62 -5.45
N ILE A 154 -8.62 2.45 -4.82
CA ILE A 154 -8.08 3.44 -3.89
C ILE A 154 -7.75 4.75 -4.60
N LEU A 155 -7.15 4.69 -5.78
CA LEU A 155 -6.86 5.86 -6.60
C LEU A 155 -8.14 6.62 -6.97
N ASN A 156 -9.19 5.94 -7.39
CA ASN A 156 -10.48 6.54 -7.72
C ASN A 156 -11.11 7.23 -6.50
N CYS A 157 -11.01 6.63 -5.31
CA CYS A 157 -11.46 7.26 -4.07
C CYS A 157 -10.68 8.54 -3.77
N ALA A 158 -9.37 8.55 -3.98
CA ALA A 158 -8.52 9.71 -3.80
C ALA A 158 -8.84 10.81 -4.82
N VAL A 159 -8.92 10.47 -6.11
CA VAL A 159 -9.23 11.42 -7.20
C VAL A 159 -10.61 12.07 -6.99
N GLY A 160 -11.63 11.30 -6.63
CA GLY A 160 -12.95 11.83 -6.31
C GLY A 160 -12.90 12.87 -5.18
N LYS A 161 -12.06 12.69 -4.16
CA LYS A 161 -11.87 13.67 -3.08
C LYS A 161 -11.13 14.92 -3.53
N ILE A 162 -10.12 14.79 -4.39
CA ILE A 162 -9.37 15.93 -4.93
C ILE A 162 -10.29 16.82 -5.78
N LEU A 163 -11.13 16.24 -6.62
CA LEU A 163 -12.06 16.97 -7.46
C LEU A 163 -13.08 17.76 -6.63
N ILE A 164 -13.72 17.12 -5.65
CA ILE A 164 -14.66 17.78 -4.74
C ILE A 164 -13.98 18.96 -4.02
N LYS A 165 -12.77 18.78 -3.51
CA LYS A 165 -12.04 19.86 -2.82
C LYS A 165 -11.77 21.06 -3.75
N LYS A 166 -11.37 20.83 -5.00
CA LYS A 166 -11.12 21.88 -5.98
C LYS A 166 -12.39 22.64 -6.33
N ASP A 167 -13.53 21.97 -6.45
CA ASP A 167 -14.83 22.62 -6.73
C ASP A 167 -15.21 23.55 -5.56
N TYR A 168 -15.08 23.13 -4.32
CA TYR A 168 -15.33 23.98 -3.14
C TYR A 168 -14.39 25.20 -3.08
N GLU A 169 -13.12 25.04 -3.40
CA GLU A 169 -12.16 26.14 -3.44
C GLU A 169 -12.51 27.16 -4.53
N GLN A 170 -12.98 26.71 -5.70
CA GLN A 170 -13.45 27.57 -6.77
C GLN A 170 -14.73 28.33 -6.40
N GLU A 171 -15.74 27.66 -5.84
CA GLU A 171 -16.95 28.29 -5.37
C GLU A 171 -16.71 29.36 -4.29
N SER A 172 -15.77 29.10 -3.37
CA SER A 172 -15.41 30.07 -2.32
C SER A 172 -14.70 31.33 -2.87
N LEU A 173 -13.97 31.20 -3.99
CA LEU A 173 -13.32 32.34 -4.64
C LEU A 173 -14.32 33.21 -5.43
N PHE A 174 -15.42 32.64 -5.92
CA PHE A 174 -16.47 33.36 -6.63
C PHE A 174 -17.61 33.85 -5.72
N GLY A 175 -17.75 33.30 -4.52
CA GLY A 175 -18.79 33.67 -3.54
C GLY A 175 -18.47 34.85 -2.63
N ALA A 176 -17.29 35.45 -2.72
CA ALA A 176 -16.88 36.58 -1.88
C ALA A 176 -17.08 37.96 -2.55
N GLY A 177 -17.91 38.01 -3.59
CA GLY A 177 -18.18 39.22 -4.37
C GLY A 177 -19.67 39.57 -4.46
N MET A 178 -20.34 39.81 -3.30
CA MET A 178 -21.56 40.62 -3.20
C MET A 178 -21.58 41.36 -1.88
#